data_709f04e4cdc24662a323781f873aa2f6
#
_entry.id   709f04e4cdc24662a323781f873aa2f6
#
_cell.length_a   1.000
_cell.length_b   1.000
_cell.length_c   1.000
_cell.angle_alpha   90.00
_cell.angle_beta   90.00
_cell.angle_gamma   90.00
#
_symmetry.space_group_name_H-M   'P 1'
#
loop_
_entity.id
_entity.type
_entity.pdbx_description
1 polymer ?
#
loop_
_entity_poly.entity_id
_entity_poly.type
_entity_poly.pdbx_seq_one_letter_code
_entity_poly.pdbx_strand_id
1 'polypeptide(L)'
;MAKKVKVKKTLVQQILTKAGINHTGIQINALKGEMPQGYEKSQIFKTLALLGDKTGPIIGIVPITEHLSEKKLAKISGNKKVSMIPQKDLEKTTGYIHGANNPVGIRQKHNYPIFIDQTALQLNEMIVSAGEVGHSIIINPQDLAPFVKAEFADILEASN
;
A
#
# COMPACT_ATOMS: atom_id res chain seq x y z
N MET A 1 0.01 36.06 -14.56
CA MET A 1 -0.66 35.06 -13.73
C MET A 1 0.00 33.70 -13.96
N ALA A 2 0.57 33.14 -12.90
CA ALA A 2 1.13 31.80 -13.01
C ALA A 2 -0.01 30.80 -13.24
N LYS A 3 0.06 30.08 -14.35
CA LYS A 3 -0.88 29.00 -14.58
C LYS A 3 -0.65 27.93 -13.50
N LYS A 4 -1.65 27.65 -12.69
CA LYS A 4 -1.61 26.48 -11.83
C LYS A 4 -1.45 25.27 -12.72
N VAL A 5 -0.32 24.61 -12.59
CA VAL A 5 -0.13 23.32 -13.25
C VAL A 5 -1.12 22.36 -12.60
N LYS A 6 -2.15 21.98 -13.33
CA LYS A 6 -3.06 20.95 -12.86
C LYS A 6 -2.30 19.64 -12.85
N VAL A 7 -2.03 19.13 -11.66
CA VAL A 7 -1.49 17.80 -11.52
C VAL A 7 -2.58 16.82 -11.96
N LYS A 8 -2.29 16.06 -12.99
CA LYS A 8 -3.23 15.06 -13.49
C LYS A 8 -3.41 13.98 -12.42
N LYS A 9 -4.66 13.68 -12.09
CA LYS A 9 -4.98 12.59 -11.17
C LYS A 9 -4.53 11.25 -11.77
N THR A 10 -3.92 10.42 -10.93
CA THR A 10 -3.58 9.06 -11.33
C THR A 10 -4.86 8.22 -11.47
N LEU A 11 -4.75 7.06 -12.10
CA LEU A 11 -5.88 6.14 -12.20
C LEU A 11 -6.43 5.75 -10.82
N VAL A 12 -5.54 5.53 -9.84
CA VAL A 12 -5.92 5.23 -8.46
C VAL A 12 -6.80 6.34 -7.88
N GLN A 13 -6.40 7.60 -8.07
CA GLN A 13 -7.19 8.74 -7.59
C GLN A 13 -8.54 8.83 -8.30
N GLN A 14 -8.58 8.55 -9.59
CA GLN A 14 -9.83 8.53 -10.35
C GLN A 14 -10.77 7.45 -9.83
N ILE A 15 -10.25 6.27 -9.52
CA ILE A 15 -11.03 5.16 -8.96
C ILE A 15 -11.63 5.55 -7.62
N LEU A 16 -10.82 6.14 -6.74
CA LEU A 16 -11.27 6.56 -5.40
C LEU A 16 -12.30 7.69 -5.48
N THR A 17 -12.08 8.66 -6.35
CA THR A 17 -13.02 9.78 -6.55
C THR A 17 -14.37 9.27 -7.04
N LYS A 18 -14.36 8.38 -8.02
CA LYS A 18 -15.58 7.79 -8.56
C LYS A 18 -16.35 6.98 -7.52
N ALA A 19 -15.63 6.34 -6.60
CA ALA A 19 -16.22 5.56 -5.52
C ALA A 19 -16.69 6.42 -4.33
N GLY A 20 -16.41 7.73 -4.34
CA GLY A 20 -16.76 8.61 -3.24
C GLY A 20 -15.87 8.46 -2.02
N ILE A 21 -14.67 7.94 -2.18
CA ILE A 21 -13.71 7.74 -1.09
C ILE A 21 -12.83 9.00 -0.95
N ASN A 22 -12.87 9.63 0.21
CA ASN A 22 -12.05 10.82 0.48
C ASN A 22 -10.58 10.47 0.50
N HIS A 23 -9.79 11.27 -0.19
CA HIS A 23 -8.33 11.15 -0.22
C HIS A 23 -7.72 12.45 -0.72
N THR A 24 -6.42 12.62 -0.47
CA THR A 24 -5.67 13.79 -0.96
C THR A 24 -4.47 13.29 -1.74
N GLY A 25 -4.35 13.71 -3.00
CA GLY A 25 -3.18 13.40 -3.81
C GLY A 25 -2.01 14.33 -3.46
N ILE A 26 -0.82 13.76 -3.38
CA ILE A 26 0.41 14.51 -3.13
C ILE A 26 1.51 14.06 -4.06
N GLN A 27 2.38 14.99 -4.46
CA GLN A 27 3.53 14.70 -5.31
C GLN A 27 4.78 14.56 -4.44
N ILE A 28 4.96 13.38 -3.87
CA ILE A 28 6.17 13.04 -3.12
C ILE A 28 6.60 11.62 -3.45
N ASN A 29 7.89 11.37 -3.41
CA ASN A 29 8.41 10.01 -3.45
C ASN A 29 8.68 9.57 -2.01
N ALA A 30 7.67 8.97 -1.39
CA ALA A 30 7.72 8.58 0.02
C ALA A 30 8.78 7.51 0.27
N LEU A 31 9.02 6.62 -0.69
CA LEU A 31 10.04 5.58 -0.56
C LEU A 31 11.47 6.14 -0.54
N LYS A 32 11.67 7.35 -1.10
CA LYS A 32 12.95 8.05 -1.02
C LYS A 32 13.08 8.96 0.20
N GLY A 33 12.12 8.87 1.13
CA GLY A 33 12.13 9.64 2.37
C GLY A 33 11.53 11.02 2.27
N GLU A 34 10.89 11.37 1.15
CA GLU A 34 10.14 12.60 1.03
C GLU A 34 8.86 12.50 1.86
N MET A 35 8.52 13.60 2.55
CA MET A 35 7.32 13.66 3.38
C MET A 35 6.62 14.98 3.20
N PRO A 36 5.28 14.98 3.21
CA PRO A 36 4.55 16.24 3.27
C PRO A 36 4.69 16.84 4.66
N GLN A 37 4.65 18.17 4.72
CA GLN A 37 4.74 18.90 5.98
C GLN A 37 3.58 18.49 6.91
N GLY A 38 3.90 18.25 8.18
CA GLY A 38 2.89 17.89 9.18
C GLY A 38 2.65 16.40 9.32
N TYR A 39 3.38 15.56 8.60
CA TYR A 39 3.24 14.10 8.65
C TYR A 39 4.52 13.44 9.13
N GLU A 40 4.39 12.23 9.67
CA GLU A 40 5.52 11.45 10.18
C GLU A 40 5.77 10.24 9.28
N LYS A 41 7.02 9.74 9.28
CA LYS A 41 7.39 8.55 8.51
C LYS A 41 6.54 7.33 8.86
N SER A 42 6.14 7.21 10.12
CA SER A 42 5.29 6.10 10.57
C SER A 42 3.91 6.07 9.93
N GLN A 43 3.50 7.17 9.28
CA GLN A 43 2.23 7.25 8.55
C GLN A 43 2.37 6.79 7.10
N ILE A 44 3.60 6.62 6.62
CA ILE A 44 3.86 6.16 5.25
C ILE A 44 3.95 4.65 5.23
N PHE A 45 3.12 4.01 4.40
CA PHE A 45 3.07 2.57 4.26
C PHE A 45 3.53 2.14 2.88
N LYS A 46 4.29 1.06 2.83
CA LYS A 46 4.72 0.43 1.58
C LYS A 46 3.83 -0.78 1.30
N THR A 47 3.55 -0.99 0.03
CA THR A 47 2.76 -2.13 -0.45
C THR A 47 3.71 -3.20 -0.98
N LEU A 48 3.76 -4.34 -0.30
CA LEU A 48 4.66 -5.44 -0.64
C LEU A 48 3.88 -6.60 -1.24
N ALA A 49 4.45 -7.21 -2.26
CA ALA A 49 3.88 -8.40 -2.89
C ALA A 49 4.71 -9.61 -2.51
N LEU A 50 4.03 -10.64 -2.01
CA LEU A 50 4.67 -11.89 -1.58
C LEU A 50 3.97 -13.06 -2.26
N LEU A 51 4.65 -14.20 -2.27
CA LEU A 51 4.07 -15.44 -2.80
C LEU A 51 3.88 -16.41 -1.65
N GLY A 52 2.63 -16.83 -1.43
CA GLY A 52 2.30 -17.85 -0.45
C GLY A 52 2.18 -19.21 -1.11
N ASP A 53 2.59 -20.26 -0.40
CA ASP A 53 2.57 -21.62 -0.94
C ASP A 53 1.14 -22.16 -1.19
N LYS A 54 0.16 -21.62 -0.48
CA LYS A 54 -1.25 -22.03 -0.64
C LYS A 54 -2.10 -20.97 -1.34
N THR A 55 -1.87 -19.70 -1.04
CA THR A 55 -2.70 -18.62 -1.59
C THR A 55 -2.24 -18.12 -2.95
N GLY A 56 -0.99 -18.36 -3.33
CA GLY A 56 -0.37 -17.62 -4.42
C GLY A 56 -0.02 -16.22 -3.98
N PRO A 57 -0.10 -15.21 -4.89
CA PRO A 57 0.27 -13.84 -4.52
C PRO A 57 -0.59 -13.28 -3.40
N ILE A 58 0.07 -12.57 -2.49
CA ILE A 58 -0.54 -11.97 -1.31
C ILE A 58 0.12 -10.61 -1.07
N ILE A 59 -0.67 -9.65 -0.58
CA ILE A 59 -0.22 -8.27 -0.40
C ILE A 59 -0.13 -7.96 1.09
N GLY A 60 1.01 -7.42 1.50
CA GLY A 60 1.22 -6.91 2.85
C GLY A 60 1.55 -5.43 2.81
N ILE A 61 0.85 -4.64 3.62
CA ILE A 61 1.03 -3.19 3.68
C ILE A 61 1.51 -2.82 5.06
N VAL A 62 2.72 -2.30 5.15
CA VAL A 62 3.40 -2.04 6.41
C VAL A 62 4.05 -0.65 6.41
N PRO A 63 4.25 -0.03 7.59
CA PRO A 63 4.99 1.23 7.66
C PRO A 63 6.39 1.10 7.07
N ILE A 64 6.85 2.14 6.38
CA ILE A 64 8.21 2.11 5.79
C ILE A 64 9.31 2.04 6.84
N THR A 65 9.01 2.40 8.08
CA THR A 65 9.94 2.37 9.21
C THR A 65 10.10 0.97 9.81
N GLU A 66 9.29 0.01 9.38
CA GLU A 66 9.23 -1.33 9.96
C GLU A 66 9.46 -2.40 8.91
N HIS A 67 9.68 -3.62 9.36
CA HIS A 67 9.87 -4.77 8.47
C HIS A 67 8.71 -5.74 8.57
N LEU A 68 8.22 -6.19 7.42
CA LEU A 68 7.16 -7.20 7.37
C LEU A 68 7.70 -8.55 7.85
N SER A 69 6.94 -9.22 8.71
CA SER A 69 7.23 -10.58 9.13
C SER A 69 6.59 -11.58 8.18
N GLU A 70 7.41 -12.26 7.40
CA GLU A 70 6.91 -13.32 6.51
C GLU A 70 6.25 -14.43 7.31
N LYS A 71 6.79 -14.75 8.48
CA LYS A 71 6.25 -15.78 9.36
C LYS A 71 4.86 -15.43 9.88
N LYS A 72 4.66 -14.21 10.36
CA LYS A 72 3.35 -13.76 10.84
C LYS A 72 2.34 -13.72 9.71
N LEU A 73 2.75 -13.21 8.55
CA LEU A 73 1.87 -13.13 7.38
C LEU A 73 1.47 -14.54 6.91
N ALA A 74 2.41 -15.47 6.88
CA ALA A 74 2.11 -16.86 6.51
C ALA A 74 1.04 -17.44 7.44
N LYS A 75 1.22 -17.27 8.74
CA LYS A 75 0.30 -17.81 9.73
C LYS A 75 -1.11 -17.26 9.57
N ILE A 76 -1.22 -15.94 9.43
CA ILE A 76 -2.52 -15.25 9.30
C ILE A 76 -3.23 -15.61 8.00
N SER A 77 -2.49 -15.77 6.92
CA SER A 77 -3.04 -16.04 5.60
C SER A 77 -3.32 -17.51 5.33
N GLY A 78 -2.96 -18.41 6.26
CA GLY A 78 -3.13 -19.84 6.08
C GLY A 78 -2.07 -20.50 5.22
N ASN A 79 -0.94 -19.84 5.01
CA ASN A 79 0.21 -20.38 4.29
C ASN A 79 1.19 -21.02 5.28
N LYS A 80 1.93 -22.01 4.82
CA LYS A 80 3.08 -22.54 5.56
C LYS A 80 4.28 -21.61 5.41
N LYS A 81 4.44 -21.04 4.22
CA LYS A 81 5.55 -20.16 3.90
C LYS A 81 5.10 -19.09 2.92
N VAL A 82 5.55 -17.87 3.15
CA VAL A 82 5.46 -16.78 2.19
C VAL A 82 6.86 -16.21 1.96
N SER A 83 7.11 -15.71 0.77
CA SER A 83 8.39 -15.10 0.43
C SER A 83 8.17 -13.91 -0.49
N MET A 84 9.06 -12.94 -0.41
CA MET A 84 8.98 -11.75 -1.27
C MET A 84 9.09 -12.16 -2.74
N ILE A 85 8.21 -11.58 -3.55
CA ILE A 85 8.29 -11.77 -5.00
C ILE A 85 9.50 -10.98 -5.52
N PRO A 86 10.39 -11.61 -6.31
CA PRO A 86 11.54 -10.90 -6.87
C PRO A 86 11.10 -9.70 -7.69
N GLN A 87 11.89 -8.62 -7.63
CA GLN A 87 11.55 -7.37 -8.34
C GLN A 87 11.31 -7.59 -9.83
N LYS A 88 12.04 -8.51 -10.46
CA LYS A 88 11.86 -8.85 -11.89
C LYS A 88 10.49 -9.42 -12.22
N ASP A 89 9.81 -10.00 -11.22
CA ASP A 89 8.50 -10.63 -11.39
C ASP A 89 7.36 -9.73 -10.88
N LEU A 90 7.70 -8.60 -10.27
CA LEU A 90 6.74 -7.75 -9.58
C LEU A 90 5.66 -7.20 -10.51
N GLU A 91 6.07 -6.59 -11.61
CA GLU A 91 5.14 -5.94 -12.55
C GLU A 91 4.16 -6.94 -13.17
N LYS A 92 4.62 -8.11 -13.56
CA LYS A 92 3.72 -9.12 -14.12
C LYS A 92 2.76 -9.69 -13.09
N THR A 93 3.13 -9.65 -11.80
CA THR A 93 2.29 -10.16 -10.71
C THR A 93 1.25 -9.12 -10.28
N THR A 94 1.64 -7.87 -10.08
CA THR A 94 0.76 -6.83 -9.53
C THR A 94 0.23 -5.86 -10.56
N GLY A 95 0.91 -5.72 -11.70
CA GLY A 95 0.62 -4.71 -12.70
C GLY A 95 1.34 -3.39 -12.45
N TYR A 96 2.18 -3.31 -11.42
CA TYR A 96 2.90 -2.09 -11.04
C TYR A 96 4.38 -2.37 -10.82
N ILE A 97 5.22 -1.39 -11.16
CA ILE A 97 6.65 -1.45 -10.89
C ILE A 97 6.93 -1.10 -9.43
N HIS A 98 8.15 -1.37 -8.97
CA HIS A 98 8.59 -0.99 -7.63
C HIS A 98 8.41 0.52 -7.42
N GLY A 99 7.83 0.89 -6.29
CA GLY A 99 7.52 2.29 -5.96
C GLY A 99 6.14 2.74 -6.41
N ALA A 100 5.47 1.97 -7.27
CA ALA A 100 4.12 2.26 -7.74
C ALA A 100 3.08 1.25 -7.23
N ASN A 101 3.49 0.19 -6.55
CA ASN A 101 2.58 -0.78 -5.98
C ASN A 101 1.62 -0.12 -5.01
N ASN A 102 0.35 -0.47 -5.10
CA ASN A 102 -0.69 0.13 -4.27
C ASN A 102 -1.89 -0.83 -4.16
N PRO A 103 -2.61 -0.77 -3.04
CA PRO A 103 -3.72 -1.71 -2.83
C PRO A 103 -4.92 -1.45 -3.74
N VAL A 104 -5.18 -0.20 -4.09
CA VAL A 104 -6.36 0.16 -4.90
C VAL A 104 -6.25 -0.44 -6.30
N GLY A 105 -5.16 -0.16 -7.00
CA GLY A 105 -4.95 -0.66 -8.35
C GLY A 105 -4.81 -2.18 -8.40
N ILE A 106 -4.13 -2.75 -7.41
CA ILE A 106 -3.97 -4.21 -7.33
C ILE A 106 -5.34 -4.88 -7.16
N ARG A 107 -6.19 -4.35 -6.28
CA ARG A 107 -7.54 -4.91 -6.07
C ARG A 107 -8.40 -4.85 -7.34
N GLN A 108 -8.25 -3.81 -8.15
CA GLN A 108 -9.02 -3.68 -9.39
C GLN A 108 -8.65 -4.77 -10.42
N LYS A 109 -7.43 -5.27 -10.36
CA LYS A 109 -6.91 -6.24 -11.34
C LYS A 109 -6.92 -7.67 -10.82
N HIS A 110 -6.83 -7.86 -9.51
CA HIS A 110 -6.59 -9.16 -8.90
C HIS A 110 -7.38 -9.35 -7.61
N ASN A 111 -7.60 -10.59 -7.27
CA ASN A 111 -8.30 -11.00 -6.06
C ASN A 111 -7.34 -11.45 -4.96
N TYR A 112 -6.12 -10.95 -4.96
CA TYR A 112 -5.12 -11.33 -3.97
C TYR A 112 -5.56 -10.93 -2.56
N PRO A 113 -5.30 -11.76 -1.54
CA PRO A 113 -5.52 -11.35 -0.16
C PRO A 113 -4.65 -10.14 0.17
N ILE A 114 -5.22 -9.15 0.87
CA ILE A 114 -4.51 -7.93 1.27
C ILE A 114 -4.58 -7.80 2.79
N PHE A 115 -3.42 -7.64 3.41
CA PHE A 115 -3.31 -7.40 4.85
C PHE A 115 -2.61 -6.08 5.10
N ILE A 116 -3.21 -5.27 5.99
CA ILE A 116 -2.62 -3.99 6.42
C ILE A 116 -2.20 -4.17 7.86
N ASP A 117 -0.96 -3.78 8.18
CA ASP A 117 -0.52 -3.90 9.56
C ASP A 117 -1.43 -3.11 10.49
N GLN A 118 -1.71 -3.68 11.65
CA GLN A 118 -2.66 -3.12 12.62
C GLN A 118 -2.26 -1.76 13.16
N THR A 119 -1.01 -1.34 13.01
CA THR A 119 -0.59 0.02 13.40
C THR A 119 -1.42 1.09 12.69
N ALA A 120 -1.94 0.78 11.50
CA ALA A 120 -2.80 1.71 10.75
C ALA A 120 -4.11 2.03 11.49
N LEU A 121 -4.57 1.14 12.36
CA LEU A 121 -5.81 1.35 13.11
C LEU A 121 -5.73 2.54 14.07
N GLN A 122 -4.53 2.97 14.43
CA GLN A 122 -4.32 4.12 15.33
C GLN A 122 -4.19 5.43 14.56
N LEU A 123 -4.27 5.39 13.23
CA LEU A 123 -4.10 6.56 12.37
C LEU A 123 -5.43 7.01 11.78
N ASN A 124 -5.59 8.32 11.63
CA ASN A 124 -6.68 8.89 10.84
C ASN A 124 -6.27 9.05 9.38
N GLU A 125 -4.98 9.17 9.15
CA GLU A 125 -4.42 9.36 7.82
C GLU A 125 -3.18 8.50 7.63
N MET A 126 -3.17 7.70 6.56
CA MET A 126 -2.00 6.96 6.12
C MET A 126 -1.65 7.40 4.71
N ILE A 127 -0.41 7.22 4.33
CA ILE A 127 0.09 7.60 3.02
C ILE A 127 0.52 6.34 2.28
N VAL A 128 -0.02 6.14 1.08
CA VAL A 128 0.34 5.01 0.22
C VAL A 128 0.58 5.51 -1.19
N SER A 129 1.23 4.70 -2.02
CA SER A 129 1.44 5.04 -3.43
C SER A 129 0.10 5.24 -4.14
N ALA A 130 0.09 6.19 -5.06
CA ALA A 130 -1.07 6.46 -5.92
C ALA A 130 -0.98 5.74 -7.28
N GLY A 131 -0.08 4.75 -7.40
CA GLY A 131 0.05 3.94 -8.62
C GLY A 131 1.09 4.46 -9.62
N GLU A 132 1.78 5.54 -9.29
CA GLU A 132 2.87 6.10 -10.11
C GLU A 132 3.98 6.54 -9.17
N VAL A 133 5.22 6.32 -9.57
CA VAL A 133 6.38 6.75 -8.78
C VAL A 133 6.33 8.27 -8.61
N GLY A 134 6.52 8.74 -7.38
CA GLY A 134 6.47 10.17 -7.08
C GLY A 134 5.07 10.71 -6.80
N HIS A 135 4.05 9.86 -6.86
CA HIS A 135 2.67 10.24 -6.55
C HIS A 135 2.15 9.35 -5.42
N SER A 136 1.64 9.97 -4.37
CA SER A 136 1.07 9.28 -3.22
C SER A 136 -0.30 9.85 -2.89
N ILE A 137 -1.05 9.13 -2.07
CA ILE A 137 -2.33 9.61 -1.55
C ILE A 137 -2.32 9.54 -0.03
N ILE A 138 -2.99 10.50 0.57
CA ILE A 138 -3.31 10.50 2.00
C ILE A 138 -4.74 10.02 2.12
N ILE A 139 -4.96 8.96 2.88
CA ILE A 139 -6.27 8.33 2.98
C ILE A 139 -6.49 7.77 4.38
N ASN A 140 -7.73 7.80 4.85
CA ASN A 140 -8.07 7.18 6.12
C ASN A 140 -8.04 5.65 5.96
N PRO A 141 -7.29 4.93 6.80
CA PRO A 141 -7.22 3.46 6.69
C PRO A 141 -8.59 2.78 6.88
N GLN A 142 -9.50 3.40 7.63
CA GLN A 142 -10.85 2.87 7.81
C GLN A 142 -11.70 2.96 6.55
N ASP A 143 -11.36 3.87 5.63
CA ASP A 143 -12.01 3.97 4.33
C ASP A 143 -11.32 3.09 3.29
N LEU A 144 -10.01 2.99 3.36
CA LEU A 144 -9.22 2.20 2.41
C LEU A 144 -9.46 0.71 2.56
N ALA A 145 -9.40 0.19 3.79
CA ALA A 145 -9.43 -1.24 4.03
C ALA A 145 -10.70 -1.91 3.49
N PRO A 146 -11.92 -1.40 3.79
CA PRO A 146 -13.13 -2.02 3.22
C PRO A 146 -13.17 -1.94 1.70
N PHE A 147 -12.69 -0.85 1.13
CA PHE A 147 -12.73 -0.64 -0.32
C PHE A 147 -11.87 -1.67 -1.06
N VAL A 148 -10.70 -1.99 -0.53
CA VAL A 148 -9.80 -2.98 -1.14
C VAL A 148 -9.96 -4.37 -0.53
N LYS A 149 -10.92 -4.55 0.38
CA LYS A 149 -11.19 -5.81 1.08
C LYS A 149 -9.95 -6.31 1.83
N ALA A 150 -9.25 -5.40 2.47
CA ALA A 150 -8.08 -5.72 3.28
C ALA A 150 -8.48 -6.04 4.71
N GLU A 151 -7.68 -6.87 5.36
CA GLU A 151 -7.80 -7.18 6.79
C GLU A 151 -6.64 -6.52 7.54
N PHE A 152 -6.93 -5.99 8.73
CA PHE A 152 -5.89 -5.49 9.63
C PHE A 152 -5.36 -6.66 10.47
N ALA A 153 -4.05 -6.73 10.61
CA ALA A 153 -3.42 -7.80 11.37
C ALA A 153 -2.01 -7.39 11.80
N ASP A 154 -1.48 -8.08 12.80
CA ASP A 154 -0.07 -7.90 13.20
C ASP A 154 0.81 -8.68 12.22
N ILE A 155 1.51 -7.95 11.36
CA ILE A 155 2.40 -8.54 10.35
C ILE A 155 3.80 -7.93 10.38
N LEU A 156 4.18 -7.30 11.49
CA LEU A 156 5.51 -6.72 11.65
C LEU A 156 6.46 -7.65 12.40
N GLU A 157 7.74 -7.61 12.03
CA GLU A 157 8.77 -8.26 12.80
C GLU A 157 8.83 -7.61 14.19
N ALA A 158 9.11 -8.42 15.22
CA ALA A 158 9.27 -7.89 16.56
C ALA A 158 10.50 -6.97 16.60
N SER A 159 10.32 -5.76 17.13
CA SER A 159 11.43 -4.85 17.36
C SER A 159 12.23 -5.35 18.57
N ASN A 160 13.53 -5.48 18.41
CA ASN A 160 14.44 -5.79 19.49
C ASN A 160 14.80 -4.52 20.25
#